data_cfb55c7c2e1c371ce2b910b68ccb014b
#
_entry.id   cfb55c7c2e1c371ce2b910b68ccb014b
#
_cell.length_a   1.000
_cell.length_b   1.000
_cell.length_c   1.000
_cell.angle_alpha   90.00
_cell.angle_beta   90.00
_cell.angle_gamma   90.00
#
_symmetry.space_group_name_H-M   'P 1'
#
loop_
_entity.id
_entity.type
_entity.pdbx_description
1 polymer ?
#
loop_
_entity_poly.entity_id
_entity_poly.type
_entity_poly.pdbx_seq_one_letter_code
_entity_poly.pdbx_strand_id
1 'polypeptide(L)'
;VILEKSNLVAWCTPINESIWEHLKLTLYPVLIVMLILYGLHFIPCGPSIHKVILMISASVCISDLIIVSIYYVFSGGFGLTGMSIDLTAYGIGILAGQLLSVIHLLSLHQIPKWIYSIGYILLIGLILITAVFSYNAPNLPIFIPPTK
;
A
#
# COMPACT_ATOMS: atom_id res chain seq x y z
N VAL A 1 11.50 -18.80 -11.69
CA VAL A 1 11.25 -20.20 -11.28
C VAL A 1 12.02 -20.62 -10.03
N ILE A 2 13.15 -20.00 -9.67
CA ILE A 2 13.94 -20.34 -8.46
C ILE A 2 13.50 -19.50 -7.24
N LEU A 3 12.88 -18.35 -7.44
CA LEU A 3 12.47 -17.43 -6.37
C LEU A 3 11.13 -17.82 -5.70
N GLU A 4 10.33 -18.69 -6.32
CA GLU A 4 9.03 -19.14 -5.80
C GLU A 4 9.11 -20.02 -4.54
N LYS A 5 10.32 -20.50 -4.16
CA LYS A 5 10.50 -21.42 -3.03
C LYS A 5 10.99 -20.77 -1.73
N SER A 6 11.34 -19.49 -1.72
CA SER A 6 11.72 -18.85 -0.47
C SER A 6 10.51 -18.13 0.14
N ASN A 7 10.05 -18.60 1.29
CA ASN A 7 8.93 -18.02 2.02
C ASN A 7 9.07 -16.50 2.27
N LEU A 8 10.31 -15.98 2.34
CA LEU A 8 10.59 -14.57 2.54
C LEU A 8 10.28 -13.70 1.31
N VAL A 9 10.48 -14.24 0.10
CA VAL A 9 10.18 -13.50 -1.15
C VAL A 9 8.67 -13.38 -1.34
N ALA A 10 7.92 -14.40 -0.96
CA ALA A 10 6.46 -14.42 -1.04
C ALA A 10 5.77 -13.34 -0.18
N TRP A 11 6.44 -12.82 0.84
CA TRP A 11 5.91 -11.72 1.65
C TRP A 11 5.89 -10.38 0.92
N CYS A 12 6.92 -10.13 0.11
CA CYS A 12 7.16 -8.83 -0.52
C CYS A 12 6.80 -8.79 -2.01
N THR A 13 6.62 -9.96 -2.65
CA THR A 13 6.34 -10.05 -4.08
C THR A 13 4.98 -10.70 -4.35
N PRO A 14 4.28 -10.27 -5.40
CA PRO A 14 3.03 -10.90 -5.78
C PRO A 14 3.25 -12.34 -6.25
N ILE A 15 2.41 -13.25 -5.76
CA ILE A 15 2.45 -14.68 -6.11
C ILE A 15 1.44 -14.97 -7.23
N ASN A 16 0.36 -14.20 -7.31
CA ASN A 16 -0.69 -14.36 -8.30
C ASN A 16 -1.24 -12.99 -8.76
N GLU A 17 -2.15 -13.00 -9.74
CA GLU A 17 -2.77 -11.78 -10.30
C GLU A 17 -3.97 -11.27 -9.48
N SER A 18 -4.10 -11.62 -8.20
CA SER A 18 -5.20 -11.12 -7.35
C SER A 18 -4.99 -9.66 -6.93
N ILE A 19 -6.07 -8.96 -6.63
CA ILE A 19 -6.01 -7.57 -6.14
C ILE A 19 -5.19 -7.49 -4.87
N TRP A 20 -5.34 -8.46 -3.96
CA TRP A 20 -4.57 -8.53 -2.73
C TRP A 20 -3.06 -8.48 -2.95
N GLU A 21 -2.59 -9.21 -3.97
CA GLU A 21 -1.17 -9.22 -4.31
C GLU A 21 -0.68 -7.86 -4.83
N HIS A 22 -1.54 -7.10 -5.53
CA HIS A 22 -1.24 -5.73 -5.94
C HIS A 22 -1.16 -4.76 -4.75
N LEU A 23 -1.95 -4.97 -3.68
CA LEU A 23 -1.87 -4.15 -2.47
C LEU A 23 -0.52 -4.33 -1.73
N LYS A 24 0.10 -5.51 -1.79
CA LYS A 24 1.46 -5.70 -1.27
C LYS A 24 2.48 -4.83 -2.00
N LEU A 25 2.32 -4.64 -3.31
CA LEU A 25 3.18 -3.76 -4.10
C LEU A 25 3.03 -2.29 -3.71
N THR A 26 1.95 -1.91 -3.04
CA THR A 26 1.81 -0.56 -2.48
C THR A 26 2.62 -0.42 -1.21
N LEU A 27 2.51 -1.36 -0.27
CA LEU A 27 3.10 -1.27 1.06
C LEU A 27 4.64 -1.22 1.02
N TYR A 28 5.27 -2.24 0.44
CA TYR A 28 6.72 -2.39 0.54
C TYR A 28 7.51 -1.34 -0.23
N PRO A 29 7.20 -1.01 -1.50
CA PRO A 29 7.89 0.05 -2.20
C PRO A 29 7.70 1.43 -1.56
N VAL A 30 6.49 1.76 -1.11
CA VAL A 30 6.23 3.04 -0.43
C VAL A 30 7.05 3.14 0.86
N LEU A 31 7.08 2.08 1.67
CA LEU A 31 7.87 2.01 2.90
C LEU A 31 9.36 2.25 2.60
N ILE A 32 9.92 1.50 1.66
CA ILE A 32 11.35 1.56 1.33
C ILE A 32 11.71 2.94 0.76
N VAL A 33 10.96 3.43 -0.22
CA VAL A 33 11.24 4.72 -0.87
C VAL A 33 11.15 5.86 0.13
N MET A 34 10.10 5.91 0.97
CA MET A 34 9.94 6.97 1.96
C MET A 34 11.05 6.95 3.03
N LEU A 35 11.51 5.77 3.45
CA LEU A 35 12.62 5.66 4.39
C LEU A 35 13.95 6.09 3.74
N ILE A 36 14.18 5.76 2.48
CA ILE A 36 15.35 6.23 1.73
C ILE A 36 15.32 7.76 1.59
N LEU A 37 14.20 8.33 1.17
CA LEU A 37 14.05 9.79 1.03
C LEU A 37 14.25 10.51 2.36
N TYR A 38 13.78 9.92 3.45
CA TYR A 38 14.02 10.44 4.80
C TYR A 38 15.50 10.39 5.17
N GLY A 39 16.17 9.25 4.98
CA GLY A 39 17.59 9.07 5.28
C GLY A 39 18.51 9.98 4.45
N LEU A 40 18.13 10.26 3.21
CA LEU A 40 18.83 11.18 2.32
C LEU A 40 18.44 12.67 2.52
N HIS A 41 17.57 12.98 3.47
CA HIS A 41 17.08 14.33 3.75
C HIS A 41 16.38 15.02 2.57
N PHE A 42 15.79 14.22 1.65
CA PHE A 42 15.04 14.75 0.51
C PHE A 42 13.61 15.16 0.85
N ILE A 43 13.08 14.79 2.03
CA ILE A 43 11.73 15.19 2.43
C ILE A 43 11.79 16.66 2.92
N PRO A 44 11.03 17.57 2.30
CA PRO A 44 11.00 18.99 2.71
C PRO A 44 10.58 19.16 4.17
N CYS A 45 11.02 20.26 4.79
CA CYS A 45 10.71 20.63 6.18
C CYS A 45 11.30 19.70 7.26
N GLY A 46 12.15 18.72 6.94
CA GLY A 46 12.84 17.86 7.90
C GLY A 46 11.92 17.20 8.93
N PRO A 47 10.89 16.42 8.52
CA PRO A 47 9.93 15.87 9.46
C PRO A 47 10.60 14.88 10.43
N SER A 48 10.05 14.72 11.64
CA SER A 48 10.50 13.68 12.55
C SER A 48 10.18 12.28 12.00
N ILE A 49 10.94 11.25 12.42
CA ILE A 49 10.69 9.85 12.00
C ILE A 49 9.26 9.41 12.32
N HIS A 50 8.69 9.86 13.45
CA HIS A 50 7.29 9.56 13.81
C HIS A 50 6.31 10.09 12.77
N LYS A 51 6.58 11.30 12.24
CA LYS A 51 5.76 11.92 11.20
C LYS A 51 5.90 11.16 9.88
N VAL A 52 7.11 10.72 9.53
CA VAL A 52 7.36 9.91 8.33
C VAL A 52 6.61 8.58 8.38
N ILE A 53 6.62 7.88 9.52
CA ILE A 53 5.87 6.63 9.70
C ILE A 53 4.36 6.86 9.56
N LEU A 54 3.84 7.95 10.11
CA LEU A 54 2.45 8.33 9.91
C LEU A 54 2.14 8.62 8.44
N MET A 55 3.05 9.30 7.73
CA MET A 55 2.90 9.55 6.28
C MET A 55 2.88 8.25 5.48
N ILE A 56 3.76 7.30 5.78
CA ILE A 56 3.80 5.99 5.13
C ILE A 56 2.48 5.25 5.35
N SER A 57 2.05 5.09 6.61
CA SER A 57 0.83 4.34 6.92
C SER A 57 -0.42 4.97 6.30
N ALA A 58 -0.55 6.29 6.38
CA ALA A 58 -1.67 7.02 5.76
C ALA A 58 -1.65 6.88 4.22
N SER A 59 -0.47 7.02 3.62
CA SER A 59 -0.27 6.90 2.18
C SER A 59 -0.71 5.52 1.67
N VAL A 60 -0.25 4.45 2.32
CA VAL A 60 -0.60 3.08 1.94
C VAL A 60 -2.11 2.84 2.10
N CYS A 61 -2.70 3.20 3.25
CA CYS A 61 -4.13 3.03 3.46
C CYS A 61 -4.98 3.77 2.42
N ILE A 62 -4.62 5.02 2.08
CA ILE A 62 -5.35 5.80 1.08
C ILE A 62 -5.17 5.19 -0.31
N SER A 63 -3.94 4.79 -0.67
CA SER A 63 -3.65 4.14 -1.95
C SER A 63 -4.46 2.86 -2.12
N ASP A 64 -4.43 1.98 -1.12
CA ASP A 64 -5.12 0.69 -1.15
C ASP A 64 -6.64 0.87 -1.27
N LEU A 65 -7.21 1.84 -0.54
CA LEU A 65 -8.63 2.16 -0.61
C LEU A 65 -9.02 2.64 -2.00
N ILE A 66 -8.21 3.48 -2.64
CA ILE A 66 -8.45 3.98 -4.00
C ILE A 66 -8.32 2.85 -5.02
N ILE A 67 -7.27 2.02 -4.93
CA ILE A 67 -7.04 0.89 -5.84
C ILE A 67 -8.23 -0.06 -5.81
N VAL A 68 -8.65 -0.49 -4.61
CA VAL A 68 -9.79 -1.39 -4.44
C VAL A 68 -11.08 -0.75 -4.94
N SER A 69 -11.31 0.53 -4.67
CA SER A 69 -12.50 1.25 -5.13
C SER A 69 -12.56 1.31 -6.66
N ILE A 70 -11.48 1.71 -7.30
CA ILE A 70 -11.40 1.77 -8.78
C ILE A 70 -11.62 0.38 -9.36
N TYR A 71 -10.94 -0.64 -8.85
CA TYR A 71 -11.09 -2.00 -9.35
C TYR A 71 -12.55 -2.45 -9.31
N TYR A 72 -13.25 -2.32 -8.17
CA TYR A 72 -14.63 -2.77 -8.07
C TYR A 72 -15.62 -1.92 -8.88
N VAL A 73 -15.36 -0.64 -9.06
CA VAL A 73 -16.16 0.20 -9.96
C VAL A 73 -16.03 -0.27 -11.41
N PHE A 74 -14.82 -0.55 -11.88
CA PHE A 74 -14.61 -0.98 -13.26
C PHE A 74 -15.05 -2.44 -13.49
N SER A 75 -14.67 -3.35 -12.61
CA SER A 75 -15.02 -4.77 -12.77
C SER A 75 -16.49 -5.05 -12.48
N GLY A 76 -17.05 -4.51 -11.39
CA GLY A 76 -18.42 -4.76 -10.98
C GLY A 76 -19.44 -3.83 -11.64
N GLY A 77 -19.08 -2.56 -11.85
CA GLY A 77 -19.99 -1.57 -12.44
C GLY A 77 -20.03 -1.59 -13.96
N PHE A 78 -18.86 -1.68 -14.60
CA PHE A 78 -18.74 -1.62 -16.08
C PHE A 78 -18.46 -2.97 -16.72
N GLY A 79 -18.20 -4.02 -15.94
CA GLY A 79 -17.82 -5.34 -16.47
C GLY A 79 -16.46 -5.34 -17.17
N LEU A 80 -15.64 -4.31 -16.93
CA LEU A 80 -14.33 -4.17 -17.55
C LEU A 80 -13.29 -4.77 -16.65
N THR A 81 -12.57 -5.77 -17.15
CA THR A 81 -11.45 -6.43 -16.47
C THR A 81 -10.24 -6.47 -17.39
N GLY A 82 -9.06 -6.35 -16.85
CA GLY A 82 -7.82 -6.49 -17.62
C GLY A 82 -6.64 -5.78 -16.99
N MET A 83 -5.44 -6.26 -17.31
CA MET A 83 -4.18 -5.78 -16.77
C MET A 83 -3.97 -4.25 -16.92
N SER A 84 -4.48 -3.66 -18.02
CA SER A 84 -4.37 -2.21 -18.23
C SER A 84 -5.18 -1.42 -17.22
N ILE A 85 -6.35 -1.92 -16.81
CA ILE A 85 -7.22 -1.27 -15.81
C ILE A 85 -6.57 -1.41 -14.44
N ASP A 86 -6.06 -2.60 -14.11
CA ASP A 86 -5.40 -2.87 -12.83
C ASP A 86 -4.16 -1.99 -12.65
N LEU A 87 -3.34 -1.86 -13.71
CA LEU A 87 -2.15 -1.02 -13.68
C LEU A 87 -2.50 0.47 -13.58
N THR A 88 -3.57 0.91 -14.24
CA THR A 88 -4.06 2.30 -14.16
C THR A 88 -4.60 2.60 -12.77
N ALA A 89 -5.41 1.71 -12.21
CA ALA A 89 -5.93 1.83 -10.84
C ALA A 89 -4.80 1.91 -9.82
N TYR A 90 -3.78 1.06 -9.97
CA TYR A 90 -2.58 1.05 -9.13
C TYR A 90 -1.82 2.37 -9.24
N GLY A 91 -1.55 2.86 -10.45
CA GLY A 91 -0.85 4.14 -10.66
C GLY A 91 -1.60 5.33 -10.05
N ILE A 92 -2.90 5.44 -10.30
CA ILE A 92 -3.76 6.49 -9.73
C ILE A 92 -3.79 6.38 -8.19
N GLY A 93 -3.95 5.18 -7.66
CA GLY A 93 -4.00 4.94 -6.21
C GLY A 93 -2.74 5.38 -5.50
N ILE A 94 -1.56 4.99 -6.01
CA ILE A 94 -0.28 5.39 -5.42
C ILE A 94 -0.08 6.90 -5.51
N LEU A 95 -0.28 7.51 -6.67
CA LEU A 95 -0.11 8.95 -6.84
C LEU A 95 -1.04 9.74 -5.91
N ALA A 96 -2.31 9.39 -5.86
CA ALA A 96 -3.28 10.05 -5.00
C ALA A 96 -2.94 9.85 -3.51
N GLY A 97 -2.63 8.62 -3.09
CA GLY A 97 -2.26 8.32 -1.71
C GLY A 97 -1.01 9.07 -1.26
N GLN A 98 0.03 9.14 -2.10
CA GLN A 98 1.25 9.89 -1.81
C GLN A 98 0.98 11.39 -1.73
N LEU A 99 0.31 11.96 -2.73
CA LEU A 99 0.02 13.39 -2.76
C LEU A 99 -0.85 13.81 -1.57
N LEU A 100 -1.94 13.12 -1.32
CA LEU A 100 -2.87 13.48 -0.24
C LEU A 100 -2.22 13.34 1.15
N SER A 101 -1.53 12.23 1.42
CA SER A 101 -0.95 11.99 2.73
C SER A 101 0.29 12.85 2.98
N VAL A 102 1.22 12.91 2.03
CA VAL A 102 2.50 13.63 2.21
C VAL A 102 2.26 15.14 2.27
N ILE A 103 1.52 15.70 1.32
CA ILE A 103 1.25 17.15 1.29
C ILE A 103 0.47 17.58 2.54
N HIS A 104 -0.61 16.84 2.87
CA HIS A 104 -1.44 17.19 4.02
C HIS A 104 -0.65 17.10 5.33
N LEU A 105 0.06 16.00 5.55
CA LEU A 105 0.81 15.82 6.79
C LEU A 105 2.03 16.77 6.89
N LEU A 106 2.67 17.12 5.78
CA LEU A 106 3.74 18.12 5.80
C LEU A 106 3.22 19.50 6.20
N SER A 107 2.03 19.88 5.77
CA SER A 107 1.41 21.17 6.11
C SER A 107 1.01 21.30 7.58
N LEU A 108 0.82 20.19 8.30
CA LEU A 108 0.45 20.20 9.72
C LEU A 108 1.69 20.51 10.59
N HIS A 109 1.64 21.63 11.31
CA HIS A 109 2.73 22.05 12.21
C HIS A 109 2.75 21.28 13.52
N GLN A 110 1.58 20.98 14.06
CA GLN A 110 1.44 20.25 15.34
C GLN A 110 0.50 19.07 15.18
N ILE A 111 1.01 17.88 15.45
CA ILE A 111 0.25 16.64 15.44
C ILE A 111 0.27 16.08 16.86
N PRO A 112 -0.89 15.80 17.46
CA PRO A 112 -0.97 15.16 18.79
C PRO A 112 -0.23 13.83 18.83
N LYS A 113 0.44 13.52 19.92
CA LYS A 113 1.26 12.31 20.05
C LYS A 113 0.49 11.01 19.83
N TRP A 114 -0.78 10.96 20.21
CA TRP A 114 -1.63 9.77 20.01
C TRP A 114 -1.85 9.44 18.54
N ILE A 115 -1.84 10.44 17.64
CA ILE A 115 -1.97 10.22 16.19
C ILE A 115 -0.74 9.48 15.64
N TYR A 116 0.46 9.79 16.15
CA TYR A 116 1.65 9.01 15.77
C TYR A 116 1.54 7.54 16.17
N SER A 117 0.94 7.27 17.35
CA SER A 117 0.71 5.89 17.81
C SER A 117 -0.24 5.14 16.85
N ILE A 118 -1.27 5.82 16.33
CA ILE A 118 -2.14 5.23 15.29
C ILE A 118 -1.33 4.88 14.05
N GLY A 119 -0.43 5.76 13.59
CA GLY A 119 0.43 5.50 12.44
C GLY A 119 1.27 4.22 12.62
N TYR A 120 1.88 4.03 13.79
CA TYR A 120 2.62 2.82 14.11
C TYR A 120 1.75 1.56 14.12
N ILE A 121 0.59 1.63 14.77
CA ILE A 121 -0.36 0.50 14.86
C ILE A 121 -0.83 0.10 13.46
N LEU A 122 -1.17 1.09 12.61
CA LEU A 122 -1.58 0.84 11.24
C LEU A 122 -0.47 0.20 10.42
N LEU A 123 0.76 0.72 10.48
CA LEU A 123 1.88 0.16 9.72
C LEU A 123 2.19 -1.27 10.15
N ILE A 124 2.28 -1.53 11.45
CA ILE A 124 2.51 -2.88 11.98
C ILE A 124 1.36 -3.80 11.58
N GLY A 125 0.12 -3.33 11.71
CA GLY A 125 -1.06 -4.08 11.30
C GLY A 125 -1.04 -4.46 9.81
N LEU A 126 -0.70 -3.53 8.93
CA LEU A 126 -0.57 -3.78 7.49
C LEU A 126 0.50 -4.84 7.20
N ILE A 127 1.67 -4.73 7.81
CA ILE A 127 2.75 -5.72 7.66
C ILE A 127 2.32 -7.10 8.16
N LEU A 128 1.67 -7.17 9.31
CA LEU A 128 1.18 -8.45 9.86
C LEU A 128 0.09 -9.06 8.99
N ILE A 129 -0.88 -8.26 8.54
CA ILE A 129 -1.97 -8.73 7.68
C ILE A 129 -1.41 -9.25 6.36
N THR A 130 -0.49 -8.52 5.73
CA THR A 130 0.14 -8.98 4.49
C THR A 130 0.93 -10.27 4.69
N ALA A 131 1.65 -10.41 5.81
CA ALA A 131 2.36 -11.64 6.14
C ALA A 131 1.42 -12.82 6.34
N VAL A 132 0.40 -12.67 7.19
CA VAL A 132 -0.57 -13.75 7.50
C VAL A 132 -1.32 -14.21 6.24
N PHE A 133 -1.84 -13.27 5.45
CA PHE A 133 -2.62 -13.61 4.26
C PHE A 133 -1.78 -14.07 3.06
N SER A 134 -0.46 -13.90 3.11
CA SER A 134 0.43 -14.56 2.14
C SER A 134 0.50 -16.07 2.33
N TYR A 135 0.29 -16.56 3.57
CA TYR A 135 0.29 -18.00 3.87
C TYR A 135 -1.11 -18.60 3.89
N ASN A 136 -2.07 -17.88 4.43
CA ASN A 136 -3.43 -18.33 4.66
C ASN A 136 -4.42 -17.33 4.05
N ALA A 137 -4.46 -17.26 2.72
CA ALA A 137 -5.42 -16.40 2.02
C ALA A 137 -6.85 -16.89 2.28
N PRO A 138 -7.75 -16.04 2.80
CA PRO A 138 -9.15 -16.39 2.95
C PRO A 138 -9.84 -16.51 1.59
N ASN A 139 -10.90 -17.32 1.50
CA ASN A 139 -11.72 -17.50 0.28
C ASN A 139 -12.62 -16.27 0.04
N LEU A 140 -12.04 -15.11 -0.20
CA LEU A 140 -12.73 -13.87 -0.54
C LEU A 140 -12.38 -13.44 -1.97
N PRO A 141 -13.29 -12.74 -2.68
CA PRO A 141 -13.06 -12.36 -4.08
C PRO A 141 -11.77 -11.58 -4.32
N ILE A 142 -11.31 -10.80 -3.33
CA ILE A 142 -10.07 -10.00 -3.41
C ILE A 142 -8.79 -10.86 -3.51
N PHE A 143 -8.83 -12.12 -3.04
CA PHE A 143 -7.70 -13.07 -3.07
C PHE A 143 -7.75 -14.02 -4.27
N ILE A 144 -8.85 -14.01 -5.02
CA ILE A 144 -9.03 -14.90 -6.17
C ILE A 144 -8.57 -14.16 -7.42
N PRO A 145 -7.64 -14.72 -8.21
CA PRO A 145 -7.26 -14.11 -9.47
C PRO A 145 -8.46 -14.06 -10.42
N PRO A 146 -8.60 -13.01 -11.24
CA PRO A 146 -9.68 -12.92 -12.21
C PRO A 146 -9.60 -14.11 -13.18
N THR A 147 -10.69 -14.83 -13.33
CA THR A 147 -10.81 -15.91 -14.33
C THR A 147 -10.76 -15.28 -15.72
N LYS A 148 -9.80 -15.70 -16.53
CA LYS A 148 -9.68 -15.31 -17.94
C LYS A 148 -10.84 -15.88 -18.74
#